data_56f722ae4b60960aea94585548ded99d
#
_entry.id   56f722ae4b60960aea94585548ded99d
#
_cell.length_a   1.000
_cell.length_b   1.000
_cell.length_c   1.000
_cell.angle_alpha   90.00
_cell.angle_beta   90.00
_cell.angle_gamma   90.00
#
_symmetry.space_group_name_H-M   'P 1'
#
loop_
_entity.id
_entity.type
_entity.pdbx_description
1 polymer ?
#
loop_
_entity_poly.entity_id
_entity_poly.type
_entity_poly.pdbx_seq_one_letter_code
_entity_poly.pdbx_strand_id
1 'polypeptide(L)' 'MEQNELQRALMAILFAAGEPVAASRLSESLAVDEAQIHEELKYLMDQLSFHRSGIRIVRLEDAYQMCSAAEQAE' A
#
# COMPACT_ATOMS: atom_id res chain seq x y z
N MET A 1 0.89 8.09 -15.02
CA MET A 1 -0.18 8.10 -14.00
C MET A 1 0.13 9.16 -12.96
N GLU A 2 -0.84 9.98 -12.65
CA GLU A 2 -0.65 10.99 -11.61
C GLU A 2 -0.43 10.35 -10.25
N GLN A 3 0.30 11.05 -9.39
CA GLN A 3 0.60 10.53 -8.06
C GLN A 3 -0.66 10.20 -7.26
N ASN A 4 -1.65 11.08 -7.29
CA ASN A 4 -2.90 10.84 -6.58
C ASN A 4 -3.65 9.63 -7.10
N GLU A 5 -3.65 9.46 -8.43
CA GLU A 5 -4.28 8.30 -9.02
C GLU A 5 -3.56 7.02 -8.64
N LEU A 6 -2.23 7.07 -8.61
CA LEU A 6 -1.43 5.93 -8.24
C LEU A 6 -1.70 5.53 -6.79
N GLN A 7 -1.75 6.51 -5.89
CA GLN A 7 -2.03 6.25 -4.49
C GLN A 7 -3.40 5.61 -4.31
N ARG A 8 -4.41 6.13 -5.00
CA ARG A 8 -5.76 5.56 -4.93
C ARG A 8 -5.80 4.14 -5.46
N ALA A 9 -5.11 3.91 -6.56
CA ALA A 9 -5.07 2.57 -7.15
C ALA A 9 -4.39 1.58 -6.22
N LEU A 10 -3.29 1.97 -5.60
CA LEU A 10 -2.59 1.11 -4.65
C LEU A 10 -3.48 0.77 -3.46
N MET A 11 -4.13 1.79 -2.91
CA MET A 11 -5.04 1.57 -1.78
C MET A 11 -6.17 0.61 -2.14
N ALA A 12 -6.75 0.82 -3.32
CA ALA A 12 -7.88 -0.02 -3.76
C ALA A 12 -7.44 -1.46 -3.96
N ILE A 13 -6.29 -1.67 -4.58
CA ILE A 13 -5.80 -3.02 -4.83
C ILE A 13 -5.49 -3.74 -3.52
N LEU A 14 -4.82 -3.06 -2.60
CA LEU A 14 -4.46 -3.67 -1.32
C LEU A 14 -5.71 -3.96 -0.49
N PHE A 15 -6.68 -3.05 -0.53
CA PHE A 15 -7.92 -3.26 0.20
C PHE A 15 -8.69 -4.48 -0.34
N ALA A 16 -8.78 -4.57 -1.66
CA ALA A 16 -9.52 -5.66 -2.29
C ALA A 16 -8.82 -7.00 -2.13
N ALA A 17 -7.49 -6.99 -2.08
CA ALA A 17 -6.74 -8.23 -2.02
C ALA A 17 -6.91 -8.99 -0.70
N GLY A 18 -6.92 -8.26 0.41
CA GLY A 18 -7.08 -8.89 1.71
C GLY A 18 -5.91 -9.77 2.12
N GLU A 19 -4.81 -9.72 1.38
CA GLU A 19 -3.62 -10.52 1.64
C GLU A 19 -2.41 -9.76 1.07
N PRO A 20 -1.20 -10.14 1.44
CA PRO A 20 -0.02 -9.42 0.93
C PRO A 20 0.08 -9.51 -0.59
N VAL A 21 0.38 -8.37 -1.20
CA VAL A 21 0.55 -8.29 -2.65
C VAL A 21 1.98 -7.84 -2.94
N ALA A 22 2.68 -8.60 -3.75
CA ALA A 22 4.07 -8.30 -4.08
C ALA A 22 4.16 -6.99 -4.88
N ALA A 23 5.21 -6.22 -4.61
CA ALA A 23 5.42 -4.97 -5.33
C ALA A 23 5.55 -5.20 -6.83
N SER A 24 6.13 -6.33 -7.24
CA SER A 24 6.24 -6.65 -8.65
C SER A 24 4.87 -6.80 -9.30
N ARG A 25 3.92 -7.37 -8.59
CA ARG A 25 2.56 -7.51 -9.11
C ARG A 25 1.87 -6.15 -9.24
N LEU A 26 2.09 -5.29 -8.27
CA LEU A 26 1.56 -3.93 -8.33
C LEU A 26 2.16 -3.18 -9.50
N SER A 27 3.47 -3.34 -9.69
CA SER A 27 4.16 -2.71 -10.79
C SER A 27 3.59 -3.15 -12.14
N GLU A 28 3.36 -4.44 -12.30
CA GLU A 28 2.78 -4.97 -13.53
C GLU A 28 1.36 -4.49 -13.76
N SER A 29 0.55 -4.54 -12.71
CA SER A 29 -0.87 -4.17 -12.81
C SER A 29 -1.05 -2.72 -13.19
N LEU A 30 -0.18 -1.85 -12.68
CA LEU A 30 -0.33 -0.41 -12.87
C LEU A 30 0.61 0.15 -13.92
N ALA A 31 1.48 -0.68 -14.48
CA ALA A 31 2.49 -0.27 -15.47
C ALA A 31 3.36 0.86 -14.93
N VAL A 32 3.81 0.70 -13.69
CA VAL A 32 4.65 1.68 -12.99
C VAL A 32 5.88 0.97 -12.48
N ASP A 33 7.02 1.64 -12.48
CA ASP A 33 8.27 1.05 -11.98
C ASP A 33 8.11 0.57 -10.54
N GLU A 34 8.72 -0.58 -10.25
CA GLU A 34 8.66 -1.14 -8.91
C GLU A 34 9.24 -0.19 -7.87
N ALA A 35 10.31 0.52 -8.23
CA ALA A 35 10.91 1.50 -7.33
C ALA A 35 9.90 2.58 -6.95
N GLN A 36 9.11 3.02 -7.91
CA GLN A 36 8.08 4.02 -7.65
C GLN A 36 6.96 3.45 -6.78
N ILE A 37 6.62 2.18 -6.97
CA ILE A 37 5.65 1.52 -6.13
C ILE A 37 6.11 1.55 -4.67
N HIS A 38 7.37 1.20 -4.42
CA HIS A 38 7.91 1.22 -3.06
C HIS A 38 7.89 2.63 -2.46
N GLU A 39 8.24 3.63 -3.26
CA GLU A 39 8.23 5.01 -2.79
C GLU A 39 6.84 5.49 -2.41
N GLU A 40 5.87 5.21 -3.27
CA GLU A 40 4.50 5.64 -3.01
C GLU A 40 3.90 4.94 -1.80
N LEU A 41 4.19 3.65 -1.66
CA LEU A 41 3.68 2.92 -0.51
C LEU A 41 4.33 3.38 0.78
N LYS A 42 5.62 3.71 0.73
CA LYS A 42 6.28 4.27 1.90
C LYS A 42 5.63 5.58 2.32
N TYR A 43 5.33 6.42 1.36
CA TYR A 43 4.65 7.68 1.63
C TYR A 43 3.28 7.44 2.25
N LEU A 44 2.51 6.50 1.68
CA LEU A 44 1.18 6.18 2.20
C LEU A 44 1.26 5.61 3.62
N MET A 45 2.25 4.77 3.88
CA MET A 45 2.44 4.22 5.21
C MET A 45 2.68 5.32 6.23
N ASP A 46 3.52 6.29 5.87
CA ASP A 46 3.78 7.43 6.74
C ASP A 46 2.54 8.27 6.97
N GLN A 47 1.78 8.53 5.91
CA GLN A 47 0.58 9.35 6.01
C GLN A 47 -0.49 8.68 6.88
N LEU A 48 -0.70 7.40 6.68
CA LEU A 48 -1.70 6.67 7.45
C LEU A 48 -1.33 6.62 8.92
N SER A 49 -0.05 6.43 9.20
CA SER A 49 0.42 6.41 10.57
C SER A 49 0.30 7.79 11.23
N PHE A 50 0.70 8.82 10.48
CA PHE A 50 0.70 10.19 10.98
C PHE A 50 -0.72 10.66 11.32
N HIS A 51 -1.67 10.34 10.47
CA HIS A 51 -3.04 10.82 10.65
C HIS A 51 -3.89 9.90 11.52
N ARG A 52 -3.29 8.83 12.02
CA ARG A 52 -3.99 7.88 12.89
C ARG A 52 -5.29 7.38 12.28
N SER A 53 -5.26 7.12 10.99
CA SER A 53 -6.42 6.52 10.35
C SER A 53 -6.61 5.12 10.92
N GLY A 54 -7.79 4.56 10.79
CA GLY A 54 -8.04 3.20 11.26
C GLY A 54 -7.44 2.14 10.37
N ILE A 55 -6.60 2.53 9.42
CA ILE A 55 -6.05 1.64 8.41
C ILE A 55 -4.53 1.73 8.44
N ARG A 56 -3.87 0.61 8.23
CA ARG A 56 -2.41 0.54 8.14
C ARG A 56 -2.02 -0.27 6.93
N ILE A 57 -0.87 0.07 6.37
CA ILE A 57 -0.22 -0.74 5.35
C ILE A 57 1.04 -1.29 5.98
N VAL A 58 1.22 -2.61 5.92
CA VAL A 58 2.41 -3.24 6.46
C VAL A 58 3.22 -3.83 5.32
N ARG A 59 4.54 -3.81 5.47
CA ARG A 59 5.44 -4.37 4.48
C ARG A 59 5.94 -5.71 4.97
N LEU A 60 5.84 -6.73 4.11
CA LEU A 60 6.31 -8.08 4.39
C LEU A 60 7.29 -8.45 3.28
N GLU A 61 8.56 -8.19 3.50
CA GLU A 61 9.61 -8.35 2.50
C GLU A 61 9.32 -7.45 1.31
N ASP A 62 8.96 -8.02 0.16
CA ASP A 62 8.64 -7.24 -1.03
C ASP A 62 7.16 -7.10 -1.26
N ALA A 63 6.36 -7.52 -0.31
CA ALA A 63 4.90 -7.46 -0.43
C ALA A 63 4.33 -6.45 0.56
N TYR A 64 3.12 -6.01 0.28
CA TYR A 64 2.43 -5.06 1.13
C TYR A 64 1.01 -5.54 1.38
N GLN A 65 0.50 -5.24 2.55
CA GLN A 65 -0.86 -5.63 2.92
C GLN A 65 -1.52 -4.51 3.70
N MET A 66 -2.80 -4.28 3.43
CA MET A 66 -3.59 -3.32 4.17
C MET A 66 -4.31 -4.04 5.32
N CYS A 67 -4.25 -3.46 6.49
CA CYS A 67 -4.92 -4.02 7.66
C CYS A 67 -5.59 -2.91 8.43
N SER A 68 -6.55 -3.26 9.27
CA SER A 68 -7.12 -2.27 10.17
C SER A 68 -6.21 -2.11 11.38
N ALA A 69 -6.19 -0.90 11.94
CA ALA A 69 -5.36 -0.63 13.11
C ALA A 69 -5.81 -1.47 14.30
N ALA A 70 -7.09 -1.78 14.37
CA ALA A 70 -7.63 -2.59 15.46
C ALA A 70 -7.02 -4.00 15.46
N GLU A 71 -6.75 -4.53 14.28
CA GLU A 71 -6.13 -5.85 14.16
C GLU A 71 -4.69 -5.84 14.60
N GLN A 72 -4.06 -4.67 14.54
CA GLN A 72 -2.66 -4.50 14.90
C GLN A 72 -2.47 -4.19 16.38
N ALA A 73 -3.52 -3.80 17.04
CA ALA A 73 -3.44 -3.27 18.40
C ALA A 73 -3.25 -4.36 19.47
N GLU A 74 -3.18 -5.57 19.10
CA GLU A 74 -2.97 -6.67 20.02
C GLU A 74 -1.61 -6.58 20.73
#